data_c07d1af7777f1fde9a1924b3ef98b6ec
#
_entry.id   c07d1af7777f1fde9a1924b3ef98b6ec
#
_cell.length_a   1.000
_cell.length_b   1.000
_cell.length_c   1.000
_cell.angle_alpha   90.00
_cell.angle_beta   90.00
_cell.angle_gamma   90.00
#
_symmetry.space_group_name_H-M   'P 1'
#
loop_
_entity.id
_entity.type
_entity.pdbx_description
1 polymer ?
#
loop_
_entity_poly.entity_id
_entity_poly.type
_entity_poly.pdbx_seq_one_letter_code
_entity_poly.pdbx_strand_id
1 'polypeptide(L)'
;MDINADLNAACPPAGLVAWVDDLSVYPQWMGLVHRAEALGDDSLGRPTWSIELRARLGPFARSKRLTMVRTEYANTAEAGHAENWRVVFERGEPDGRKHSVWRLSVQLAGVSTGSRLDMNLHYGGGMWVGGLVERALEDEIAASRERLLTLIGETTP
;
A
#
# COMPACT_ATOMS: atom_id res chain seq x y z
N MET A 1 -13.48 5.94 -6.03
CA MET A 1 -12.99 6.82 -4.95
C MET A 1 -11.49 6.76 -4.89
N ASP A 2 -10.85 7.87 -4.63
CA ASP A 2 -9.40 7.97 -4.53
C ASP A 2 -9.00 8.49 -3.16
N ILE A 3 -8.02 7.82 -2.56
CA ILE A 3 -7.42 8.24 -1.30
C ILE A 3 -5.93 8.44 -1.54
N ASN A 4 -5.45 9.63 -1.22
CA ASN A 4 -4.04 9.97 -1.37
C ASN A 4 -3.40 10.14 0.01
N ALA A 5 -2.19 9.65 0.14
CA ALA A 5 -1.38 9.82 1.34
C ALA A 5 0.06 10.05 0.96
N ASP A 6 0.77 10.83 1.74
CA ASP A 6 2.19 11.10 1.55
C ASP A 6 2.95 11.04 2.86
N LEU A 7 4.26 10.80 2.74
CA LEU A 7 5.16 10.68 3.87
C LEU A 7 6.54 11.19 3.47
N ASN A 8 7.18 11.95 4.36
CA ASN A 8 8.59 12.28 4.25
C ASN A 8 9.37 11.55 5.35
N ALA A 9 10.48 10.94 4.97
CA ALA A 9 11.35 10.22 5.88
C ALA A 9 12.81 10.65 5.73
N ALA A 10 13.57 10.61 6.83
CA ALA A 10 14.97 10.99 6.81
C ALA A 10 15.88 9.94 6.17
N CYS A 11 15.42 8.69 6.04
CA CYS A 11 16.18 7.61 5.43
C CYS A 11 16.16 7.68 3.90
N PRO A 12 17.18 7.14 3.20
CA PRO A 12 17.16 7.04 1.75
C PRO A 12 16.08 6.05 1.28
N PRO A 13 15.67 6.10 -0.01
CA PRO A 13 14.62 5.21 -0.55
C PRO A 13 14.87 3.72 -0.31
N ALA A 14 16.12 3.27 -0.36
CA ALA A 14 16.47 1.87 -0.09
C ALA A 14 16.01 1.39 1.31
N GLY A 15 15.89 2.28 2.28
CA GLY A 15 15.38 1.96 3.62
C GLY A 15 13.87 1.84 3.70
N LEU A 16 13.15 2.32 2.68
CA LEU A 16 11.68 2.32 2.63
C LEU A 16 11.10 1.27 1.69
N VAL A 17 11.81 0.93 0.61
CA VAL A 17 11.25 0.12 -0.46
C VAL A 17 10.71 -1.22 0.03
N ALA A 18 11.41 -1.89 0.92
CA ALA A 18 10.99 -3.20 1.46
C ALA A 18 9.68 -3.13 2.26
N TRP A 19 9.30 -1.95 2.74
CA TRP A 19 8.05 -1.75 3.48
C TRP A 19 6.85 -1.50 2.57
N VAL A 20 7.09 -1.20 1.30
CA VAL A 20 6.02 -0.79 0.35
C VAL A 20 5.91 -1.65 -0.90
N ASP A 21 6.92 -2.47 -1.22
CA ASP A 21 6.92 -3.31 -2.43
C ASP A 21 6.37 -4.73 -2.20
N ASP A 22 6.15 -5.11 -0.95
CA ASP A 22 5.67 -6.43 -0.56
C ASP A 22 4.47 -6.28 0.38
N LEU A 23 3.28 -6.70 -0.07
CA LEU A 23 2.06 -6.58 0.73
C LEU A 23 2.09 -7.43 2.00
N SER A 24 2.94 -8.44 2.09
CA SER A 24 3.06 -9.29 3.28
C SER A 24 3.48 -8.52 4.53
N VAL A 25 4.18 -7.40 4.37
CA VAL A 25 4.64 -6.58 5.50
C VAL A 25 3.67 -5.46 5.87
N TYR A 26 2.67 -5.18 5.03
CA TYR A 26 1.70 -4.11 5.26
C TYR A 26 0.94 -4.22 6.59
N PRO A 27 0.56 -5.41 7.08
CA PRO A 27 -0.12 -5.52 8.38
C PRO A 27 0.68 -4.94 9.55
N GLN A 28 2.00 -4.80 9.41
CA GLN A 28 2.84 -4.25 10.46
C GLN A 28 2.70 -2.74 10.64
N TRP A 29 2.29 -2.04 9.58
CA TRP A 29 2.19 -0.58 9.62
C TRP A 29 0.87 -0.02 9.10
N MET A 30 0.20 -0.68 8.16
CA MET A 30 -1.07 -0.22 7.59
C MET A 30 -2.23 -0.97 8.25
N GLY A 31 -2.89 -0.33 9.20
CA GLY A 31 -3.95 -0.97 9.97
C GLY A 31 -5.18 -1.38 9.18
N LEU A 32 -5.40 -0.77 7.99
CA LEU A 32 -6.44 -1.20 7.07
C LEU A 32 -6.21 -2.63 6.57
N VAL A 33 -4.95 -3.03 6.41
CA VAL A 33 -4.57 -4.38 6.00
C VAL A 33 -4.44 -5.26 7.24
N HIS A 34 -5.49 -6.01 7.54
CA HIS A 34 -5.54 -6.88 8.71
C HIS A 34 -4.66 -8.11 8.54
N ARG A 35 -4.65 -8.68 7.33
CA ARG A 35 -3.87 -9.88 6.98
C ARG A 35 -3.42 -9.78 5.52
N ALA A 36 -2.22 -10.27 5.24
CA ALA A 36 -1.70 -10.41 3.89
C ALA A 36 -0.85 -11.68 3.81
N GLU A 37 -1.17 -12.55 2.85
CA GLU A 37 -0.47 -13.81 2.62
C GLU A 37 -0.01 -13.89 1.17
N ALA A 38 1.28 -14.15 0.96
CA ALA A 38 1.82 -14.38 -0.36
C ALA A 38 1.28 -15.70 -0.94
N LEU A 39 0.78 -15.65 -2.18
CA LEU A 39 0.23 -16.81 -2.89
C LEU A 39 1.20 -17.37 -3.95
N GLY A 40 2.40 -16.80 -4.06
CA GLY A 40 3.32 -17.10 -5.15
C GLY A 40 3.01 -16.23 -6.38
N ASP A 41 3.57 -16.60 -7.52
CA ASP A 41 3.40 -15.84 -8.75
C ASP A 41 2.18 -16.30 -9.54
N ASP A 42 1.57 -15.39 -10.30
CA ASP A 42 0.51 -15.72 -11.23
C ASP A 42 1.09 -16.34 -12.53
N SER A 43 0.22 -16.62 -13.51
CA SER A 43 0.63 -17.23 -14.79
C SER A 43 1.61 -16.37 -15.61
N LEU A 44 1.71 -15.07 -15.29
CA LEU A 44 2.63 -14.14 -15.94
C LEU A 44 3.90 -13.87 -15.12
N GLY A 45 4.10 -14.62 -14.02
CA GLY A 45 5.26 -14.46 -13.16
C GLY A 45 5.19 -13.25 -12.23
N ARG A 46 4.00 -12.72 -11.97
CA ARG A 46 3.81 -11.56 -11.10
C ARG A 46 3.45 -11.97 -9.68
N PRO A 47 4.10 -11.39 -8.66
CA PRO A 47 3.78 -11.68 -7.26
C PRO A 47 2.31 -11.39 -6.93
N THR A 48 1.70 -12.26 -6.15
CA THR A 48 0.28 -12.23 -5.82
C THR A 48 0.08 -12.48 -4.33
N TRP A 49 -0.91 -11.81 -3.75
CA TRP A 49 -1.25 -11.92 -2.33
C TRP A 49 -2.75 -12.03 -2.13
N SER A 50 -3.15 -12.80 -1.12
CA SER A 50 -4.48 -12.71 -0.53
C SER A 50 -4.42 -11.69 0.59
N ILE A 51 -5.24 -10.65 0.53
CA ILE A 51 -5.30 -9.64 1.59
C ILE A 51 -6.70 -9.58 2.19
N GLU A 52 -6.75 -9.33 3.47
CA GLU A 52 -7.98 -9.04 4.19
C GLU A 52 -7.91 -7.60 4.70
N LEU A 53 -8.81 -6.77 4.17
CA LEU A 53 -9.01 -5.41 4.63
C LEU A 53 -10.01 -5.40 5.77
N ARG A 54 -9.74 -4.61 6.80
CA ARG A 54 -10.67 -4.42 7.90
C ARG A 54 -10.67 -2.96 8.31
N ALA A 55 -11.88 -2.39 8.39
CA ALA A 55 -12.07 -1.03 8.87
C ALA A 55 -13.13 -1.00 9.97
N ARG A 56 -12.89 -0.18 10.99
CA ARG A 56 -13.88 0.12 12.03
C ARG A 56 -14.69 1.35 11.63
N LEU A 57 -16.01 1.19 11.64
CA LEU A 57 -16.98 2.23 11.35
C LEU A 57 -17.87 2.42 12.60
N GLY A 58 -17.40 3.23 13.58
CA GLY A 58 -18.07 3.34 14.88
C GLY A 58 -18.07 2.00 15.62
N PRO A 59 -19.25 1.50 16.07
CA PRO A 59 -19.34 0.21 16.76
C PRO A 59 -19.24 -0.99 15.82
N PHE A 60 -19.19 -0.77 14.51
CA PHE A 60 -19.17 -1.84 13.51
C PHE A 60 -17.78 -2.00 12.90
N ALA A 61 -17.43 -3.24 12.55
CA ALA A 61 -16.25 -3.56 11.76
C ALA A 61 -16.71 -4.14 10.42
N ARG A 62 -16.03 -3.73 9.33
CA ARG A 62 -16.26 -4.30 8.00
C ARG A 62 -14.97 -4.91 7.49
N SER A 63 -15.08 -6.09 6.90
CA SER A 63 -13.96 -6.82 6.30
C SER A 63 -14.22 -7.08 4.84
N LYS A 64 -13.13 -7.09 4.06
CA LYS A 64 -13.17 -7.45 2.65
C LYS A 64 -11.90 -8.23 2.30
N ARG A 65 -12.06 -9.36 1.62
CA ARG A 65 -10.94 -10.15 1.13
C ARG A 65 -10.74 -9.88 -0.36
N LEU A 66 -9.49 -9.68 -0.75
CA LEU A 66 -9.08 -9.40 -2.13
C LEU A 66 -7.87 -10.24 -2.49
N THR A 67 -7.77 -10.62 -3.77
CA THR A 67 -6.51 -11.08 -4.35
C THR A 67 -5.87 -9.91 -5.08
N MET A 68 -4.65 -9.57 -4.72
CA MET A 68 -3.90 -8.45 -5.29
C MET A 68 -2.66 -8.96 -6.03
N VAL A 69 -2.39 -8.37 -7.17
CA VAL A 69 -1.25 -8.71 -8.03
C VAL A 69 -0.38 -7.48 -8.18
N ARG A 70 0.94 -7.64 -8.06
CA ARG A 70 1.87 -6.55 -8.38
C ARG A 70 2.02 -6.46 -9.89
N THR A 71 1.38 -5.47 -10.50
CA THR A 71 1.31 -5.31 -11.96
C THR A 71 2.40 -4.41 -12.51
N GLU A 72 3.03 -3.60 -11.68
CA GLU A 72 4.15 -2.74 -12.07
C GLU A 72 5.18 -2.68 -10.95
N TYR A 73 6.44 -2.83 -11.32
CA TYR A 73 7.57 -2.68 -10.42
C TYR A 73 8.74 -2.09 -11.22
N ALA A 74 9.05 -0.84 -10.98
CA ALA A 74 10.10 -0.14 -11.68
C ALA A 74 10.99 0.63 -10.70
N ASN A 75 12.30 0.50 -10.90
CA ASN A 75 13.32 1.32 -10.24
C ASN A 75 14.05 2.10 -11.32
N THR A 76 13.93 3.41 -11.29
CA THR A 76 14.61 4.31 -12.24
C THR A 76 15.81 4.98 -11.57
N ALA A 77 16.79 4.19 -11.14
CA ALA A 77 18.08 4.72 -10.70
C ALA A 77 18.94 4.98 -11.93
N GLU A 78 18.89 6.20 -12.46
CA GLU A 78 19.83 6.65 -13.48
C GLU A 78 21.06 7.26 -12.81
N ALA A 79 22.24 7.07 -13.42
CA ALA A 79 23.49 7.60 -12.91
C ALA A 79 23.41 9.12 -12.70
N GLY A 80 23.60 9.57 -11.45
CA GLY A 80 23.54 10.98 -11.09
C GLY A 80 22.16 11.51 -10.70
N HIS A 81 21.11 10.66 -10.73
CA HIS A 81 19.77 11.01 -10.29
C HIS A 81 19.38 10.23 -9.03
N ALA A 82 18.50 10.83 -8.23
CA ALA A 82 17.92 10.15 -7.06
C ALA A 82 17.14 8.91 -7.49
N GLU A 83 17.21 7.85 -6.67
CA GLU A 83 16.45 6.62 -6.92
C GLU A 83 14.96 6.91 -6.84
N ASN A 84 14.22 6.45 -7.84
CA ASN A 84 12.76 6.50 -7.89
C ASN A 84 12.22 5.10 -8.07
N TRP A 85 11.23 4.77 -7.25
CA TRP A 85 10.54 3.48 -7.30
C TRP A 85 9.08 3.71 -7.63
N ARG A 86 8.53 2.88 -8.53
CA ARG A 86 7.10 2.84 -8.79
C ARG A 86 6.63 1.41 -8.65
N VAL A 87 5.63 1.21 -7.79
CA VAL A 87 5.03 -0.09 -7.54
C VAL A 87 3.51 0.06 -7.65
N VAL A 88 2.87 -0.84 -8.38
CA VAL A 88 1.42 -0.86 -8.52
C VAL A 88 0.90 -2.25 -8.20
N PHE A 89 -0.11 -2.29 -7.34
CA PHE A 89 -0.86 -3.50 -7.02
C PHE A 89 -2.29 -3.32 -7.51
N GLU A 90 -2.81 -4.32 -8.20
CA GLU A 90 -4.17 -4.29 -8.72
C GLU A 90 -4.91 -5.57 -8.32
N ARG A 91 -6.22 -5.44 -8.08
CA ARG A 91 -7.07 -6.59 -7.83
C ARG A 91 -7.09 -7.49 -9.05
N GLY A 92 -6.81 -8.77 -8.85
CA GLY A 92 -6.82 -9.80 -9.89
C GLY A 92 -7.33 -11.10 -9.31
N GLU A 93 -8.66 -11.30 -9.31
CA GLU A 93 -9.26 -12.51 -8.79
C GLU A 93 -9.15 -13.67 -9.80
N PRO A 94 -8.78 -14.89 -9.35
CA PRO A 94 -8.60 -16.03 -10.25
C PRO A 94 -9.91 -16.71 -10.68
N ASP A 95 -11.07 -16.22 -10.23
CA ASP A 95 -12.38 -16.84 -10.48
C ASP A 95 -13.00 -16.50 -11.85
N GLY A 96 -12.35 -15.69 -12.67
CA GLY A 96 -12.83 -15.27 -13.98
C GLY A 96 -14.03 -14.32 -13.95
N ARG A 97 -14.44 -13.85 -12.78
CA ARG A 97 -15.55 -12.92 -12.60
C ARG A 97 -15.07 -11.46 -12.65
N LYS A 98 -15.99 -10.57 -13.00
CA LYS A 98 -15.75 -9.14 -12.93
C LYS A 98 -15.95 -8.65 -11.50
N HIS A 99 -14.91 -8.03 -10.94
CA HIS A 99 -14.93 -7.47 -9.59
C HIS A 99 -14.74 -5.96 -9.63
N SER A 100 -15.08 -5.29 -8.52
CA SER A 100 -14.79 -3.87 -8.37
C SER A 100 -13.28 -3.62 -8.41
N VAL A 101 -12.89 -2.48 -8.96
CA VAL A 101 -11.48 -2.10 -9.09
C VAL A 101 -10.90 -1.78 -7.72
N TRP A 102 -9.70 -2.30 -7.48
CA TRP A 102 -8.83 -1.88 -6.38
C TRP A 102 -7.42 -1.75 -6.94
N ARG A 103 -6.86 -0.56 -6.83
CA ARG A 103 -5.49 -0.27 -7.28
C ARG A 103 -4.77 0.54 -6.23
N LEU A 104 -3.64 0.05 -5.78
CA LEU A 104 -2.72 0.78 -4.92
C LEU A 104 -1.50 1.15 -5.73
N SER A 105 -1.27 2.45 -5.90
CA SER A 105 -0.08 2.99 -6.57
C SER A 105 0.86 3.57 -5.54
N VAL A 106 2.13 3.21 -5.63
CA VAL A 106 3.19 3.66 -4.72
C VAL A 106 4.28 4.33 -5.53
N GLN A 107 4.65 5.55 -5.16
CA GLN A 107 5.82 6.24 -5.68
C GLN A 107 6.76 6.60 -4.54
N LEU A 108 8.02 6.24 -4.68
CA LEU A 108 9.06 6.49 -3.70
C LEU A 108 10.22 7.20 -4.39
N ALA A 109 10.51 8.41 -3.94
CA ALA A 109 11.54 9.25 -4.53
C ALA A 109 12.58 9.66 -3.50
N GLY A 110 13.85 9.63 -3.88
CA GLY A 110 14.92 10.27 -3.14
C GLY A 110 14.81 11.79 -3.23
N VAL A 111 14.93 12.48 -2.10
CA VAL A 111 14.93 13.93 -1.99
C VAL A 111 16.14 14.36 -1.17
N SER A 112 16.47 15.67 -1.15
CA SER A 112 17.66 16.20 -0.46
C SER A 112 17.71 15.84 1.03
N THR A 113 16.56 15.68 1.68
CA THR A 113 16.44 15.41 3.11
C THR A 113 16.15 13.92 3.43
N GLY A 114 16.15 13.05 2.41
CA GLY A 114 15.87 11.62 2.59
C GLY A 114 14.97 11.08 1.49
N SER A 115 13.73 10.73 1.83
CA SER A 115 12.75 10.15 0.91
C SER A 115 11.39 10.80 1.00
N ARG A 116 10.67 10.79 -0.12
CA ARG A 116 9.25 11.09 -0.18
C ARG A 116 8.50 9.87 -0.72
N LEU A 117 7.51 9.45 0.00
CA LEU A 117 6.59 8.37 -0.36
C LEU A 117 5.21 8.97 -0.67
N ASP A 118 4.70 8.70 -1.86
CA ASP A 118 3.33 9.05 -2.26
C ASP A 118 2.56 7.78 -2.56
N MET A 119 1.36 7.65 -2.01
CA MET A 119 0.49 6.49 -2.21
C MET A 119 -0.90 6.96 -2.64
N ASN A 120 -1.47 6.25 -3.59
CA ASN A 120 -2.85 6.44 -4.03
C ASN A 120 -3.57 5.10 -4.00
N LEU A 121 -4.70 5.05 -3.29
CA LEU A 121 -5.62 3.93 -3.36
C LEU A 121 -6.85 4.35 -4.15
N HIS A 122 -7.04 3.72 -5.30
CA HIS A 122 -8.24 3.87 -6.13
C HIS A 122 -9.11 2.64 -5.98
N TYR A 123 -10.37 2.82 -5.63
CA TYR A 123 -11.29 1.70 -5.51
C TYR A 123 -12.70 2.05 -5.97
N GLY A 124 -13.39 1.03 -6.54
CA GLY A 124 -14.79 1.09 -6.92
C GLY A 124 -15.65 0.21 -6.01
N GLY A 125 -16.97 0.33 -6.15
CA GLY A 125 -17.93 -0.45 -5.38
C GLY A 125 -18.58 0.34 -4.25
N GLY A 126 -19.72 -0.17 -3.72
CA GLY A 126 -20.59 0.54 -2.79
C GLY A 126 -20.34 0.32 -1.30
N MET A 127 -19.42 -0.58 -0.94
CA MET A 127 -19.24 -1.00 0.46
C MET A 127 -18.45 0.01 1.31
N TRP A 128 -17.69 0.89 0.67
CA TRP A 128 -16.74 1.80 1.31
C TRP A 128 -17.03 3.26 0.94
N VAL A 129 -18.30 3.63 0.82
CA VAL A 129 -18.72 5.00 0.48
C VAL A 129 -19.47 5.65 1.64
N GLY A 130 -19.20 6.94 1.84
CA GLY A 130 -19.84 7.78 2.83
C GLY A 130 -18.86 8.52 3.72
N GLY A 131 -19.28 9.64 4.31
CA GLY A 131 -18.43 10.52 5.10
C GLY A 131 -17.81 9.87 6.34
N LEU A 132 -18.46 8.88 6.94
CA LEU A 132 -17.92 8.10 8.06
C LEU A 132 -16.73 7.22 7.62
N VAL A 133 -16.83 6.65 6.42
CA VAL A 133 -15.75 5.83 5.86
C VAL A 133 -14.53 6.70 5.54
N GLU A 134 -14.73 7.85 4.92
CA GLU A 134 -13.66 8.78 4.60
C GLU A 134 -12.91 9.21 5.85
N ARG A 135 -13.64 9.57 6.90
CA ARG A 135 -13.04 10.00 8.17
C ARG A 135 -12.27 8.87 8.85
N ALA A 136 -12.82 7.65 8.86
CA ALA A 136 -12.15 6.48 9.42
C ALA A 136 -10.87 6.14 8.65
N LEU A 137 -10.87 6.30 7.33
CA LEU A 137 -9.70 6.08 6.48
C LEU A 137 -8.63 7.16 6.71
N GLU A 138 -9.03 8.42 6.85
CA GLU A 138 -8.11 9.52 7.19
C GLU A 138 -7.40 9.27 8.52
N ASP A 139 -8.14 8.87 9.55
CA ASP A 139 -7.59 8.53 10.86
C ASP A 139 -6.63 7.35 10.78
N GLU A 140 -6.99 6.33 10.02
CA GLU A 140 -6.16 5.14 9.83
C GLU A 140 -4.88 5.46 9.04
N ILE A 141 -4.96 6.32 8.04
CA ILE A 141 -3.79 6.78 7.28
C ILE A 141 -2.82 7.52 8.20
N ALA A 142 -3.32 8.42 9.05
CA ALA A 142 -2.48 9.14 10.00
C ALA A 142 -1.77 8.19 10.96
N ALA A 143 -2.49 7.21 11.52
CA ALA A 143 -1.92 6.21 12.42
C ALA A 143 -0.92 5.29 11.70
N SER A 144 -1.20 4.92 10.47
CA SER A 144 -0.30 4.09 9.65
C SER A 144 1.01 4.80 9.33
N ARG A 145 0.93 6.10 9.05
CA ARG A 145 2.10 6.95 8.81
C ARG A 145 3.03 6.97 10.02
N GLU A 146 2.49 7.15 11.20
CA GLU A 146 3.26 7.14 12.46
C GLU A 146 3.91 5.78 12.71
N ARG A 147 3.19 4.68 12.48
CA ARG A 147 3.73 3.32 12.63
C ARG A 147 4.89 3.08 11.67
N LEU A 148 4.74 3.47 10.41
CA LEU A 148 5.80 3.29 9.41
C LEU A 148 7.05 4.09 9.79
N LEU A 149 6.90 5.33 10.23
CA LEU A 149 8.02 6.16 10.68
C LEU A 149 8.74 5.51 11.87
N THR A 150 8.01 4.94 12.81
CA THR A 150 8.58 4.24 13.96
C THR A 150 9.40 3.02 13.52
N LEU A 151 8.84 2.20 12.63
CA LEU A 151 9.52 0.99 12.13
C LEU A 151 10.80 1.33 11.35
N ILE A 152 10.78 2.38 10.55
CA ILE A 152 11.96 2.85 9.81
C ILE A 152 13.05 3.32 10.78
N GLY A 153 12.69 4.04 11.83
CA GLY A 153 13.62 4.48 12.88
C GLY A 153 14.23 3.31 13.67
N GLU A 154 13.48 2.24 13.86
CA GLU A 154 13.97 1.02 14.55
C GLU A 154 14.91 0.19 13.68
N THR A 155 14.73 0.21 12.36
CA THR A 155 15.54 -0.59 11.41
C THR A 155 16.78 0.12 10.89
N THR A 156 16.89 1.43 11.11
CA THR A 156 18.06 2.21 10.69
C THR A 156 19.04 2.29 11.85
N PRO A 157 20.25 1.69 11.75
CA PRO A 157 21.26 1.80 12.79
C PRO A 157 21.80 3.22 12.97
#